data_4a496fa45b101efc882733c903b90701
#
_entry.id   4a496fa45b101efc882733c903b90701
#
_cell.length_a   1.000
_cell.length_b   1.000
_cell.length_c   1.000
_cell.angle_alpha   90.00
_cell.angle_beta   90.00
_cell.angle_gamma   90.00
#
_symmetry.space_group_name_H-M   'P 1'
#
loop_
_entity.id
_entity.type
_entity.pdbx_description
1 polymer ?
#
loop_
_entity_poly.entity_id
_entity_poly.type
_entity_poly.pdbx_seq_one_letter_code
_entity_poly.pdbx_strand_id
1 'polypeptide(L)'
;EGHVMPSISTTPSNIAKETILFSRTIFGPDFIPLHRPVFEGNERQYLIDCIDSNFVSSVGEKVTQFENMIANYTGAKFAVATVNGTAALHVAIELAGVLPGDEVISQALTFIATCNAISYSGAFPVFIDVDLDTMGMSPKALRAFLETHGEKKDGQVFNKVSGRRISACVPMHTFGF
;
A
#
# COMPACT_ATOMS: atom_id res chain seq x y z
N GLU A 1 16.14 -1.98 -43.96
CA GLU A 1 15.48 -0.67 -43.89
C GLU A 1 15.06 -0.42 -42.47
N GLY A 2 15.84 0.40 -41.75
CA GLY A 2 15.58 0.70 -40.33
C GLY A 2 14.49 1.74 -40.19
N HIS A 3 13.39 1.41 -39.56
CA HIS A 3 12.39 2.38 -39.10
C HIS A 3 13.04 3.27 -38.03
N VAL A 4 13.49 4.44 -38.43
CA VAL A 4 13.83 5.53 -37.50
C VAL A 4 12.51 6.06 -36.94
N MET A 5 12.22 5.81 -35.68
CA MET A 5 11.14 6.50 -34.98
C MET A 5 11.43 8.00 -35.01
N PRO A 6 10.46 8.84 -35.35
CA PRO A 6 10.65 10.29 -35.29
C PRO A 6 10.95 10.68 -33.84
N SER A 7 12.07 11.37 -33.65
CA SER A 7 12.40 11.99 -32.37
C SER A 7 11.34 13.06 -32.05
N ILE A 8 10.43 12.75 -31.15
CA ILE A 8 9.50 13.73 -30.59
C ILE A 8 10.33 14.64 -29.69
N SER A 9 10.80 15.77 -30.27
CA SER A 9 11.37 16.86 -29.48
C SER A 9 10.23 17.58 -28.76
N THR A 10 9.69 16.96 -27.71
CA THR A 10 8.73 17.62 -26.82
C THR A 10 9.51 18.31 -25.72
N THR A 11 9.57 19.64 -25.78
CA THR A 11 10.02 20.41 -24.62
C THR A 11 9.07 20.12 -23.44
N PRO A 12 9.56 19.98 -22.19
CA PRO A 12 8.72 19.68 -21.03
C PRO A 12 7.49 20.59 -20.88
N SER A 13 7.57 21.84 -21.36
CA SER A 13 6.46 22.79 -21.37
C SER A 13 5.31 22.41 -22.30
N ASN A 14 5.57 21.70 -23.41
CA ASN A 14 4.50 21.28 -24.33
C ASN A 14 3.74 20.08 -23.80
N ILE A 15 4.43 19.09 -23.22
CA ILE A 15 3.81 17.91 -22.60
C ILE A 15 2.86 18.35 -21.48
N ALA A 16 3.30 19.26 -20.62
CA ALA A 16 2.47 19.75 -19.53
C ALA A 16 1.19 20.44 -20.03
N LYS A 17 1.31 21.30 -21.06
CA LYS A 17 0.16 21.97 -21.67
C LYS A 17 -0.82 20.99 -22.32
N GLU A 18 -0.32 20.03 -23.08
CA GLU A 18 -1.14 19.01 -23.73
C GLU A 18 -1.85 18.13 -22.70
N THR A 19 -1.16 17.73 -21.62
CA THR A 19 -1.75 16.96 -20.52
C THR A 19 -2.86 17.75 -19.82
N ILE A 20 -2.65 19.03 -19.54
CA ILE A 20 -3.66 19.91 -18.94
C ILE A 20 -4.88 20.04 -19.86
N LEU A 21 -4.65 20.32 -21.15
CA LEU A 21 -5.72 20.45 -22.14
C LEU A 21 -6.52 19.14 -22.23
N PHE A 22 -5.86 18.01 -22.37
CA PHE A 22 -6.51 16.70 -22.40
C PHE A 22 -7.32 16.43 -21.13
N SER A 23 -6.73 16.67 -19.96
CA SER A 23 -7.45 16.48 -18.68
C SER A 23 -8.70 17.37 -18.61
N ARG A 24 -8.62 18.61 -19.09
CA ARG A 24 -9.77 19.53 -19.11
C ARG A 24 -10.87 19.13 -20.11
N THR A 25 -10.54 18.41 -21.17
CA THR A 25 -11.59 17.85 -22.06
C THR A 25 -12.44 16.78 -21.38
N ILE A 26 -11.86 16.08 -20.39
CA ILE A 26 -12.53 14.99 -19.65
C ILE A 26 -13.26 15.55 -18.43
N PHE A 27 -12.60 16.40 -17.65
CA PHE A 27 -13.06 16.80 -16.30
C PHE A 27 -13.62 18.24 -16.23
N GLY A 28 -13.57 18.99 -17.34
CA GLY A 28 -14.05 20.38 -17.39
C GLY A 28 -13.02 21.41 -16.93
N PRO A 29 -13.41 22.72 -16.94
CA PRO A 29 -12.47 23.83 -16.69
C PRO A 29 -12.17 24.07 -15.22
N ASP A 30 -12.94 23.50 -14.30
CA ASP A 30 -12.80 23.71 -12.85
C ASP A 30 -11.59 23.01 -12.25
N PHE A 31 -11.41 23.16 -10.93
CA PHE A 31 -10.38 22.45 -10.19
C PHE A 31 -10.58 20.92 -10.30
N ILE A 32 -9.57 20.23 -10.78
CA ILE A 32 -9.56 18.77 -10.93
C ILE A 32 -8.82 18.17 -9.74
N PRO A 33 -9.52 17.58 -8.74
CA PRO A 33 -8.86 16.92 -7.63
C PRO A 33 -8.17 15.64 -8.11
N LEU A 34 -6.98 15.35 -7.60
CA LEU A 34 -6.24 14.12 -7.91
C LEU A 34 -7.02 12.88 -7.45
N HIS A 35 -7.71 13.00 -6.31
CA HIS A 35 -8.50 11.92 -5.73
C HIS A 35 -9.71 12.53 -5.00
N ARG A 36 -10.91 12.25 -5.49
CA ARG A 36 -12.15 12.74 -4.89
C ARG A 36 -12.94 11.57 -4.32
N PRO A 37 -13.20 11.55 -3.00
CA PRO A 37 -14.13 10.58 -2.43
C PRO A 37 -15.53 10.76 -3.00
N VAL A 38 -16.21 9.65 -3.25
CA VAL A 38 -17.58 9.63 -3.75
C VAL A 38 -18.44 8.94 -2.70
N PHE A 39 -19.55 9.59 -2.32
CA PHE A 39 -20.50 9.12 -1.30
C PHE A 39 -21.88 9.05 -1.95
N GLU A 40 -22.18 7.92 -2.61
CA GLU A 40 -23.43 7.68 -3.34
C GLU A 40 -24.30 6.59 -2.70
N GLY A 41 -23.81 5.98 -1.63
CA GLY A 41 -24.49 4.92 -0.89
C GLY A 41 -25.14 5.39 0.40
N ASN A 42 -25.12 4.55 1.40
CA ASN A 42 -25.74 4.78 2.70
C ASN A 42 -24.80 5.42 3.74
N GLU A 43 -23.63 5.90 3.34
CA GLU A 43 -22.59 6.38 4.26
C GLU A 43 -23.12 7.46 5.21
N ARG A 44 -23.85 8.42 4.63
CA ARG A 44 -24.45 9.51 5.43
C ARG A 44 -25.46 8.99 6.45
N GLN A 45 -26.33 8.07 6.04
CA GLN A 45 -27.35 7.51 6.92
C GLN A 45 -26.71 6.69 8.04
N TYR A 46 -25.71 5.88 7.73
CA TYR A 46 -24.99 5.09 8.74
C TYR A 46 -24.29 5.97 9.79
N LEU A 47 -23.76 7.12 9.40
CA LEU A 47 -23.19 8.07 10.36
C LEU A 47 -24.28 8.69 11.26
N ILE A 48 -25.43 9.04 10.70
CA ILE A 48 -26.58 9.56 11.45
C ILE A 48 -27.06 8.49 12.45
N ASP A 49 -27.24 7.26 12.01
CA ASP A 49 -27.66 6.14 12.87
C ASP A 49 -26.69 5.94 14.06
N CYS A 50 -25.38 6.09 13.83
CA CYS A 50 -24.39 6.00 14.89
C CYS A 50 -24.52 7.14 15.90
N ILE A 51 -24.78 8.37 15.43
CA ILE A 51 -24.99 9.54 16.30
C ILE A 51 -26.26 9.36 17.13
N ASP A 52 -27.37 9.00 16.49
CA ASP A 52 -28.68 8.87 17.13
C ASP A 52 -28.70 7.73 18.18
N SER A 53 -27.95 6.67 17.92
CA SER A 53 -27.78 5.55 18.86
C SER A 53 -26.71 5.79 19.92
N ASN A 54 -25.93 6.87 19.85
CA ASN A 54 -24.76 7.16 20.70
C ASN A 54 -23.59 6.15 20.59
N PHE A 55 -23.60 5.24 19.59
CA PHE A 55 -22.50 4.31 19.33
C PHE A 55 -21.49 4.93 18.36
N VAL A 56 -20.69 5.86 18.85
CA VAL A 56 -19.71 6.65 18.07
C VAL A 56 -18.25 6.28 18.37
N SER A 57 -18.00 5.16 19.05
CA SER A 57 -16.66 4.70 19.41
C SER A 57 -16.27 3.41 18.66
N SER A 58 -15.29 2.69 19.18
CA SER A 58 -14.81 1.41 18.63
C SER A 58 -15.77 0.22 18.82
N VAL A 59 -16.87 0.42 19.52
CA VAL A 59 -17.90 -0.60 19.77
C VAL A 59 -19.24 -0.10 19.20
N GLY A 60 -19.92 -0.96 18.46
CA GLY A 60 -21.24 -0.64 17.91
C GLY A 60 -21.65 -1.59 16.79
N GLU A 61 -22.95 -1.59 16.48
CA GLU A 61 -23.52 -2.50 15.49
C GLU A 61 -22.86 -2.34 14.10
N LYS A 62 -22.54 -1.11 13.68
CA LYS A 62 -21.90 -0.86 12.38
C LYS A 62 -20.48 -1.44 12.31
N VAL A 63 -19.74 -1.42 13.41
CA VAL A 63 -18.41 -2.06 13.49
C VAL A 63 -18.55 -3.57 13.31
N THR A 64 -19.46 -4.21 14.05
CA THR A 64 -19.72 -5.64 13.95
C THR A 64 -20.23 -6.04 12.56
N GLN A 65 -21.11 -5.24 11.94
CA GLN A 65 -21.57 -5.47 10.58
C GLN A 65 -20.41 -5.42 9.58
N PHE A 66 -19.54 -4.42 9.67
CA PHE A 66 -18.37 -4.28 8.81
C PHE A 66 -17.42 -5.48 8.95
N GLU A 67 -17.09 -5.89 10.18
CA GLU A 67 -16.23 -7.04 10.43
C GLU A 67 -16.81 -8.33 9.84
N ASN A 68 -18.11 -8.58 10.05
CA ASN A 68 -18.79 -9.73 9.49
C ASN A 68 -18.83 -9.70 7.95
N MET A 69 -19.06 -8.53 7.35
CA MET A 69 -19.05 -8.39 5.89
C MET A 69 -17.67 -8.69 5.31
N ILE A 70 -16.60 -8.17 5.90
CA ILE A 70 -15.22 -8.44 5.46
C ILE A 70 -14.88 -9.92 5.64
N ALA A 71 -15.19 -10.51 6.78
CA ALA A 71 -14.95 -11.93 7.03
C ALA A 71 -15.66 -12.81 6.00
N ASN A 72 -16.93 -12.54 5.71
CA ASN A 72 -17.72 -13.27 4.73
C ASN A 72 -17.19 -13.07 3.30
N TYR A 73 -16.83 -11.86 2.92
CA TYR A 73 -16.32 -11.54 1.59
C TYR A 73 -14.97 -12.20 1.31
N THR A 74 -14.08 -12.21 2.28
CA THR A 74 -12.73 -12.79 2.15
C THR A 74 -12.66 -14.28 2.44
N GLY A 75 -13.69 -14.86 3.06
CA GLY A 75 -13.67 -16.22 3.58
C GLY A 75 -12.82 -16.39 4.86
N ALA A 76 -12.37 -15.30 5.46
CA ALA A 76 -11.64 -15.32 6.72
C ALA A 76 -12.58 -15.68 7.88
N LYS A 77 -12.05 -16.40 8.89
CA LYS A 77 -12.84 -16.77 10.07
C LYS A 77 -13.23 -15.55 10.90
N PHE A 78 -12.36 -14.56 10.95
CA PHE A 78 -12.55 -13.32 11.70
C PHE A 78 -11.99 -12.14 10.91
N ALA A 79 -12.58 -10.96 11.10
CA ALA A 79 -12.04 -9.67 10.71
C ALA A 79 -12.09 -8.74 11.92
N VAL A 80 -11.15 -7.83 12.02
CA VAL A 80 -11.07 -6.85 13.10
C VAL A 80 -10.94 -5.46 12.49
N ALA A 81 -11.89 -4.59 12.80
CA ALA A 81 -11.84 -3.20 12.35
C ALA A 81 -10.75 -2.42 13.09
N THR A 82 -10.04 -1.60 12.35
CA THR A 82 -9.05 -0.66 12.88
C THR A 82 -9.38 0.76 12.43
N VAL A 83 -8.81 1.76 13.10
CA VAL A 83 -9.11 3.17 12.82
C VAL A 83 -8.74 3.60 11.39
N ASN A 84 -7.72 2.97 10.81
CA ASN A 84 -7.28 3.19 9.44
C ASN A 84 -6.35 2.06 8.97
N GLY A 85 -6.00 2.07 7.67
CA GLY A 85 -5.11 1.06 7.09
C GLY A 85 -3.68 1.07 7.65
N THR A 86 -3.16 2.21 8.09
CA THR A 86 -1.83 2.28 8.72
C THR A 86 -1.82 1.51 10.05
N ALA A 87 -2.86 1.67 10.86
CA ALA A 87 -3.01 0.92 12.10
C ALA A 87 -3.18 -0.58 11.84
N ALA A 88 -3.99 -0.95 10.83
CA ALA A 88 -4.15 -2.34 10.41
C ALA A 88 -2.81 -2.96 10.01
N LEU A 89 -2.03 -2.25 9.20
CA LEU A 89 -0.73 -2.72 8.74
C LEU A 89 0.28 -2.85 9.88
N HIS A 90 0.30 -1.89 10.80
CA HIS A 90 1.15 -1.95 12.00
C HIS A 90 0.85 -3.20 12.84
N VAL A 91 -0.42 -3.45 13.16
CA VAL A 91 -0.84 -4.65 13.90
C VAL A 91 -0.49 -5.92 13.13
N ALA A 92 -0.68 -5.96 11.81
CA ALA A 92 -0.34 -7.12 11.00
C ALA A 92 1.17 -7.42 11.01
N ILE A 93 2.02 -6.39 10.98
CA ILE A 93 3.48 -6.50 11.07
C ILE A 93 3.88 -7.07 12.45
N GLU A 94 3.30 -6.58 13.53
CA GLU A 94 3.51 -7.09 14.89
C GLU A 94 3.11 -8.56 15.02
N LEU A 95 1.92 -8.91 14.50
CA LEU A 95 1.42 -10.29 14.50
C LEU A 95 2.25 -11.25 13.63
N ALA A 96 2.92 -10.73 12.60
CA ALA A 96 3.88 -11.50 11.81
C ALA A 96 5.18 -11.81 12.56
N GLY A 97 5.36 -11.32 13.78
CA GLY A 97 6.51 -11.58 14.63
C GLY A 97 7.74 -10.71 14.31
N VAL A 98 7.51 -9.55 13.73
CA VAL A 98 8.56 -8.53 13.55
C VAL A 98 8.92 -7.93 14.90
N LEU A 99 10.20 -7.82 15.18
CA LEU A 99 10.73 -7.26 16.42
C LEU A 99 11.52 -5.97 16.15
N PRO A 100 11.65 -5.10 17.16
CA PRO A 100 12.53 -3.94 17.06
C PRO A 100 13.95 -4.32 16.62
N GLY A 101 14.49 -3.62 15.63
CA GLY A 101 15.80 -3.89 15.05
C GLY A 101 15.79 -4.84 13.86
N ASP A 102 14.69 -5.51 13.55
CA ASP A 102 14.54 -6.35 12.37
C ASP A 102 14.52 -5.52 11.08
N GLU A 103 14.69 -6.18 9.96
CA GLU A 103 14.42 -5.65 8.62
C GLU A 103 13.14 -6.25 8.06
N VAL A 104 12.34 -5.39 7.42
CA VAL A 104 11.12 -5.78 6.68
C VAL A 104 11.27 -5.34 5.23
N ILE A 105 11.18 -6.30 4.34
CA ILE A 105 11.27 -6.05 2.90
C ILE A 105 9.98 -5.40 2.40
N SER A 106 10.10 -4.33 1.61
CA SER A 106 9.01 -3.70 0.89
C SER A 106 9.54 -3.11 -0.43
N GLN A 107 8.75 -2.30 -1.12
CA GLN A 107 9.13 -1.59 -2.33
C GLN A 107 9.10 -0.08 -2.10
N ALA A 108 9.97 0.66 -2.83
CA ALA A 108 10.00 2.13 -2.70
C ALA A 108 8.76 2.80 -3.29
N LEU A 109 8.18 2.19 -4.33
CA LEU A 109 6.91 2.63 -4.91
C LEU A 109 5.75 2.12 -4.04
N THR A 110 5.49 2.81 -2.94
CA THR A 110 4.43 2.49 -1.99
C THR A 110 3.91 3.78 -1.33
N PHE A 111 2.73 3.72 -0.73
CA PHE A 111 2.27 4.79 0.13
C PHE A 111 3.12 4.83 1.40
N ILE A 112 3.44 6.02 1.90
CA ILE A 112 4.33 6.20 3.05
C ILE A 112 3.88 5.42 4.30
N ALA A 113 2.58 5.13 4.40
CA ALA A 113 2.03 4.34 5.50
C ALA A 113 2.70 2.96 5.68
N THR A 114 3.14 2.32 4.59
CA THR A 114 3.87 1.05 4.66
C THR A 114 5.18 1.20 5.44
N CYS A 115 5.99 2.21 5.09
CA CYS A 115 7.25 2.49 5.77
C CYS A 115 7.02 2.94 7.22
N ASN A 116 5.98 3.75 7.45
CA ASN A 116 5.64 4.21 8.79
C ASN A 116 5.23 3.04 9.70
N ALA A 117 4.39 2.12 9.20
CA ALA A 117 3.98 0.95 9.97
C ALA A 117 5.17 0.05 10.34
N ILE A 118 6.12 -0.15 9.43
CA ILE A 118 7.38 -0.87 9.70
C ILE A 118 8.18 -0.13 10.78
N SER A 119 8.31 1.18 10.66
CA SER A 119 9.07 2.00 11.61
C SER A 119 8.41 2.05 12.99
N TYR A 120 7.08 2.02 13.08
CA TYR A 120 6.34 1.98 14.35
C TYR A 120 6.62 0.68 15.13
N SER A 121 6.85 -0.43 14.45
CA SER A 121 7.31 -1.67 15.07
C SER A 121 8.80 -1.66 15.46
N GLY A 122 9.50 -0.53 15.30
CA GLY A 122 10.95 -0.40 15.57
C GLY A 122 11.82 -1.14 14.55
N ALA A 123 11.27 -1.56 13.42
CA ALA A 123 11.97 -2.25 12.35
C ALA A 123 12.43 -1.28 11.25
N PHE A 124 13.27 -1.76 10.34
CA PHE A 124 13.86 -1.00 9.24
C PHE A 124 13.29 -1.49 7.90
N PRO A 125 12.73 -0.61 7.06
CA PRO A 125 12.31 -0.99 5.73
C PRO A 125 13.54 -1.24 4.84
N VAL A 126 13.50 -2.33 4.08
CA VAL A 126 14.48 -2.67 3.02
C VAL A 126 13.76 -2.66 1.69
N PHE A 127 14.22 -1.84 0.76
CA PHE A 127 13.52 -1.62 -0.50
C PHE A 127 14.03 -2.53 -1.61
N ILE A 128 13.09 -3.20 -2.25
CA ILE A 128 13.28 -4.00 -3.46
C ILE A 128 12.64 -3.27 -4.63
N ASP A 129 13.22 -3.42 -5.80
CA ASP A 129 12.73 -2.77 -7.02
C ASP A 129 11.40 -3.37 -7.49
N VAL A 130 10.72 -2.66 -8.37
CA VAL A 130 9.42 -3.02 -8.94
C VAL A 130 9.59 -3.56 -10.35
N ASP A 131 8.65 -4.37 -10.81
CA ASP A 131 8.54 -4.73 -12.23
C ASP A 131 7.81 -3.61 -13.00
N LEU A 132 8.26 -3.35 -14.23
CA LEU A 132 7.73 -2.24 -15.04
C LEU A 132 6.29 -2.49 -15.54
N ASP A 133 5.90 -3.74 -15.68
CA ASP A 133 4.58 -4.13 -16.20
C ASP A 133 3.47 -4.09 -15.14
N THR A 134 3.80 -4.40 -13.89
CA THR A 134 2.83 -4.41 -12.78
C THR A 134 3.00 -3.26 -11.80
N MET A 135 4.18 -2.61 -11.79
CA MET A 135 4.59 -1.64 -10.77
C MET A 135 4.57 -2.20 -9.34
N GLY A 136 4.35 -3.51 -9.20
CA GLY A 136 4.45 -4.26 -7.95
C GLY A 136 5.89 -4.69 -7.67
N MET A 137 6.14 -5.20 -6.45
CA MET A 137 7.48 -5.70 -6.07
C MET A 137 7.95 -6.78 -7.04
N SER A 138 9.16 -6.61 -7.60
CA SER A 138 9.73 -7.58 -8.53
C SER A 138 10.14 -8.87 -7.84
N PRO A 139 9.53 -10.03 -8.17
CA PRO A 139 9.98 -11.32 -7.64
C PRO A 139 11.43 -11.64 -8.02
N LYS A 140 11.86 -11.18 -9.20
CA LYS A 140 13.24 -11.36 -9.67
C LYS A 140 14.22 -10.55 -8.83
N ALA A 141 13.91 -9.28 -8.56
CA ALA A 141 14.75 -8.42 -7.73
C ALA A 141 14.78 -8.92 -6.28
N LEU A 142 13.65 -9.36 -5.73
CA LEU A 142 13.55 -9.96 -4.40
C LEU A 142 14.42 -11.21 -4.29
N ARG A 143 14.35 -12.11 -5.26
CA ARG A 143 15.21 -13.31 -5.31
C ARG A 143 16.68 -12.95 -5.35
N ALA A 144 17.09 -12.05 -6.24
CA ALA A 144 18.47 -11.61 -6.36
C ALA A 144 18.99 -10.96 -5.07
N PHE A 145 18.17 -10.17 -4.41
CA PHE A 145 18.50 -9.59 -3.10
C PHE A 145 18.73 -10.67 -2.04
N LEU A 146 17.81 -11.62 -1.91
CA LEU A 146 17.92 -12.69 -0.90
C LEU A 146 19.11 -13.64 -1.18
N GLU A 147 19.40 -13.97 -2.43
CA GLU A 147 20.56 -14.78 -2.81
C GLU A 147 21.88 -14.06 -2.52
N THR A 148 21.95 -12.75 -2.76
CA THR A 148 23.16 -11.95 -2.58
C THR A 148 23.38 -11.57 -1.12
N HIS A 149 22.33 -11.07 -0.46
CA HIS A 149 22.43 -10.46 0.86
C HIS A 149 21.83 -11.31 1.98
N GLY A 150 21.02 -12.31 1.67
CA GLY A 150 20.42 -13.19 2.67
C GLY A 150 21.39 -14.27 3.16
N GLU A 151 21.40 -14.52 4.45
CA GLU A 151 22.09 -15.63 5.10
C GLU A 151 21.10 -16.37 6.00
N LYS A 152 20.99 -17.69 5.80
CA LYS A 152 20.09 -18.51 6.63
C LYS A 152 20.86 -19.04 7.84
N LYS A 153 20.39 -18.71 9.04
CA LYS A 153 20.90 -19.18 10.33
C LYS A 153 19.74 -19.61 11.23
N ASP A 154 19.76 -20.79 11.78
CA ASP A 154 18.79 -21.31 12.72
C ASP A 154 17.34 -21.19 12.25
N GLY A 155 17.11 -21.42 10.96
CA GLY A 155 15.78 -21.31 10.36
C GLY A 155 15.29 -19.89 10.05
N GLN A 156 16.07 -18.87 10.38
CA GLN A 156 15.82 -17.45 10.12
C GLN A 156 16.70 -16.92 9.00
N VAL A 157 16.32 -15.79 8.43
CA VAL A 157 17.12 -15.11 7.39
C VAL A 157 17.68 -13.82 7.96
N PHE A 158 18.97 -13.60 7.76
CA PHE A 158 19.67 -12.40 8.16
C PHE A 158 20.27 -11.69 6.95
N ASN A 159 20.29 -10.37 6.97
CA ASN A 159 21.00 -9.58 5.98
C ASN A 159 22.50 -9.56 6.33
N LYS A 160 23.34 -10.10 5.45
CA LYS A 160 24.82 -10.16 5.63
C LYS A 160 25.46 -8.80 5.81
N VAL A 161 24.85 -7.72 5.26
CA VAL A 161 25.42 -6.37 5.30
C VAL A 161 25.14 -5.70 6.63
N SER A 162 23.89 -5.75 7.10
CA SER A 162 23.46 -5.09 8.34
C SER A 162 23.57 -6.00 9.57
N GLY A 163 23.63 -7.31 9.38
CA GLY A 163 23.54 -8.31 10.44
C GLY A 163 22.13 -8.47 11.04
N ARG A 164 21.13 -7.75 10.52
CA ARG A 164 19.76 -7.78 11.05
C ARG A 164 18.96 -8.94 10.49
N ARG A 165 18.00 -9.42 11.28
CA ARG A 165 17.05 -10.42 10.83
C ARG A 165 16.07 -9.81 9.81
N ILE A 166 15.86 -10.48 8.69
CA ILE A 166 14.82 -10.18 7.72
C ILE A 166 13.59 -11.01 8.14
N SER A 167 12.61 -10.36 8.75
CA SER A 167 11.52 -11.05 9.43
C SER A 167 10.21 -11.09 8.64
N ALA A 168 10.00 -10.16 7.73
CA ALA A 168 8.77 -10.09 6.93
C ALA A 168 9.01 -9.46 5.56
N CYS A 169 8.03 -9.64 4.67
CA CYS A 169 7.94 -9.00 3.37
C CYS A 169 6.54 -8.43 3.19
N VAL A 170 6.45 -7.14 2.86
CA VAL A 170 5.20 -6.40 2.67
C VAL A 170 5.16 -5.87 1.24
N PRO A 171 4.71 -6.67 0.26
CA PRO A 171 4.54 -6.19 -1.11
C PRO A 171 3.30 -5.31 -1.22
N MET A 172 3.36 -4.27 -2.04
CA MET A 172 2.23 -3.44 -2.40
C MET A 172 1.76 -3.80 -3.81
N HIS A 173 0.46 -4.04 -3.96
CA HIS A 173 -0.18 -4.33 -5.25
C HIS A 173 -0.61 -3.01 -5.88
N THR A 174 0.25 -2.43 -6.70
CA THR A 174 0.01 -1.14 -7.36
C THR A 174 -1.17 -1.28 -8.32
N PHE A 175 -2.18 -0.42 -8.15
CA PHE A 175 -3.44 -0.46 -8.91
C PHE A 175 -4.18 -1.81 -8.89
N GLY A 176 -3.87 -2.71 -7.98
CA GLY A 176 -4.55 -3.99 -7.82
C GLY A 176 -3.96 -5.15 -8.65
N PHE A 177 -2.73 -5.02 -9.13
CA PHE A 177 -2.00 -6.11 -9.81
C PHE A 177 -1.32 -7.04 -8.82
#